data_738566f4e2fe199b1f287a1a5fdb77eb
#
_entry.id   738566f4e2fe199b1f287a1a5fdb77eb
#
_cell.length_a   1.000
_cell.length_b   1.000
_cell.length_c   1.000
_cell.angle_alpha   90.00
_cell.angle_beta   90.00
_cell.angle_gamma   90.00
#
_symmetry.space_group_name_H-M   'P 1'
#
loop_
_entity.id
_entity.type
_entity.pdbx_description
1 polymer ?
#
loop_
_entity_poly.entity_id
_entity_poly.type
_entity_poly.pdbx_seq_one_letter_code
_entity_poly.pdbx_strand_id
1 'polypeptide(L)'
;QGQVAFDGGVEEAVGYYVLSPSKSNSIFPRKINTSLYIQNATIIQGEQTNATNILNDTPLTINVKLNRPLTQGENLEIGFYNDFGDKVAHIGTSLKPHPINPCNKISFYLTKFPFFSCAYAINIAIKRDLYCIDWISNPITFHVENGDFYHSGKYPDSNKTPFLLDFLIK
;
A
#
# COMPACT_ATOMS: atom_id res chain seq x y z
N GLN A 1 32.51 5.51 -12.53
CA GLN A 1 32.79 5.97 -11.17
C GLN A 1 31.48 5.91 -10.39
N GLY A 2 31.41 5.02 -9.35
CA GLY A 2 30.23 4.90 -8.48
C GLY A 2 30.09 6.14 -7.59
N GLN A 3 28.87 6.57 -7.35
CA GLN A 3 28.55 7.60 -6.36
C GLN A 3 27.94 6.95 -5.13
N VAL A 4 28.26 7.44 -3.94
CA VAL A 4 27.59 7.06 -2.71
C VAL A 4 26.16 7.57 -2.78
N ALA A 5 25.17 6.66 -2.70
CA ALA A 5 23.75 7.01 -2.76
C ALA A 5 23.20 7.43 -1.39
N PHE A 6 23.80 6.92 -0.32
CA PHE A 6 23.40 7.18 1.06
C PHE A 6 24.61 6.96 2.00
N ASP A 7 24.73 7.82 3.02
CA ASP A 7 25.72 7.70 4.09
C ASP A 7 25.01 7.91 5.43
N GLY A 8 24.94 6.87 6.27
CA GLY A 8 24.21 6.87 7.54
C GLY A 8 24.24 5.52 8.24
N GLY A 9 23.40 5.35 9.27
CA GLY A 9 23.27 4.10 10.01
C GLY A 9 22.77 2.93 9.13
N VAL A 10 23.07 1.69 9.54
CA VAL A 10 22.68 0.49 8.77
C VAL A 10 21.17 0.42 8.59
N GLU A 11 20.38 0.70 9.62
CA GLU A 11 18.91 0.67 9.57
C GLU A 11 18.36 1.74 8.62
N GLU A 12 18.91 2.95 8.67
CA GLU A 12 18.56 4.04 7.78
C GLU A 12 18.95 3.74 6.33
N ALA A 13 20.11 3.13 6.10
CA ALA A 13 20.57 2.70 4.78
C ALA A 13 19.66 1.62 4.19
N VAL A 14 19.23 0.64 4.98
CA VAL A 14 18.29 -0.41 4.57
C VAL A 14 16.94 0.22 4.25
N GLY A 15 16.41 1.08 5.11
CA GLY A 15 15.15 1.81 4.86
C GLY A 15 15.22 2.63 3.58
N TYR A 16 16.31 3.37 3.37
CA TYR A 16 16.53 4.12 2.14
C TYR A 16 16.55 3.23 0.90
N TYR A 17 17.21 2.07 0.96
CA TYR A 17 17.31 1.15 -0.16
C TYR A 17 15.96 0.46 -0.47
N VAL A 18 15.26 -0.01 0.56
CA VAL A 18 13.99 -0.75 0.43
C VAL A 18 12.86 0.18 0.00
N LEU A 19 12.79 1.39 0.55
CA LEU A 19 11.72 2.35 0.31
C LEU A 19 12.07 3.40 -0.74
N SER A 20 13.37 3.49 -1.16
CA SER A 20 13.71 4.40 -2.24
C SER A 20 12.86 4.08 -3.46
N PRO A 21 12.00 4.99 -3.90
CA PRO A 21 11.41 4.86 -5.21
C PRO A 21 12.59 4.76 -6.18
N SER A 22 12.62 3.73 -7.00
CA SER A 22 13.57 3.67 -8.11
C SER A 22 13.58 5.06 -8.74
N LYS A 23 14.74 5.70 -8.81
CA LYS A 23 14.96 7.08 -9.29
C LYS A 23 14.56 7.26 -10.76
N SER A 24 13.42 6.77 -11.16
CA SER A 24 12.89 6.96 -12.49
C SER A 24 11.45 7.38 -12.38
N ASN A 25 11.17 8.56 -12.89
CA ASN A 25 9.93 8.96 -13.53
C ASN A 25 8.72 8.14 -13.09
N SER A 26 7.71 8.78 -12.57
CA SER A 26 6.46 8.17 -12.09
C SER A 26 6.23 6.78 -12.71
N ILE A 27 6.22 5.73 -11.87
CA ILE A 27 5.94 4.35 -12.30
C ILE A 27 4.66 4.30 -13.15
N PHE A 28 3.80 5.29 -12.99
CA PHE A 28 2.55 5.45 -13.71
C PHE A 28 2.49 6.75 -14.55
N PRO A 29 1.69 6.76 -15.64
CA PRO A 29 0.94 5.62 -16.18
C PRO A 29 1.83 4.60 -16.88
N ARG A 30 1.51 3.31 -16.76
CA ARG A 30 2.20 2.22 -17.45
C ARG A 30 1.46 1.82 -18.72
N LYS A 31 2.22 1.48 -19.75
CA LYS A 31 1.75 0.74 -20.93
C LYS A 31 2.67 -0.44 -21.14
N ILE A 32 2.16 -1.63 -21.05
CA ILE A 32 2.90 -2.87 -21.31
C ILE A 32 2.12 -3.75 -22.28
N ASN A 33 2.83 -4.56 -23.03
CA ASN A 33 2.22 -5.41 -24.05
C ASN A 33 1.76 -6.75 -23.45
N THR A 34 0.88 -6.67 -22.44
CA THR A 34 0.21 -7.82 -21.82
C THR A 34 -1.29 -7.63 -21.85
N SER A 35 -2.04 -8.76 -21.84
CA SER A 35 -3.50 -8.76 -21.92
C SER A 35 -4.18 -8.08 -20.73
N LEU A 36 -3.52 -8.09 -19.55
CA LEU A 36 -4.01 -7.45 -18.32
C LEU A 36 -2.83 -6.87 -17.55
N TYR A 37 -2.93 -5.60 -17.15
CA TYR A 37 -1.91 -4.92 -16.35
C TYR A 37 -2.48 -3.74 -15.56
N ILE A 38 -1.72 -3.31 -14.56
CA ILE A 38 -2.01 -2.17 -13.71
C ILE A 38 -1.59 -0.89 -14.45
N GLN A 39 -2.55 -0.03 -14.79
CA GLN A 39 -2.29 1.24 -15.47
C GLN A 39 -1.90 2.36 -14.52
N ASN A 40 -2.52 2.40 -13.34
CA ASN A 40 -2.31 3.43 -12.33
C ASN A 40 -2.74 2.94 -10.95
N ALA A 41 -2.14 3.51 -9.91
CA ALA A 41 -2.60 3.35 -8.54
C ALA A 41 -2.45 4.69 -7.79
N THR A 42 -3.40 4.98 -6.90
CA THR A 42 -3.42 6.20 -6.08
C THR A 42 -3.88 5.88 -4.67
N ILE A 43 -3.34 6.60 -3.70
CA ILE A 43 -3.77 6.58 -2.31
C ILE A 43 -4.47 7.92 -2.01
N ILE A 44 -5.62 7.85 -1.34
CA ILE A 44 -6.45 9.02 -1.04
C ILE A 44 -6.81 8.99 0.44
N GLN A 45 -6.56 10.10 1.12
CA GLN A 45 -7.05 10.34 2.47
C GLN A 45 -7.64 11.74 2.57
N GLY A 46 -8.92 11.84 2.98
CA GLY A 46 -9.67 13.08 2.90
C GLY A 46 -9.71 13.64 1.48
N GLU A 47 -9.29 14.88 1.29
CA GLU A 47 -9.22 15.53 -0.02
C GLU A 47 -7.88 15.32 -0.75
N GLN A 48 -6.89 14.72 -0.06
CA GLN A 48 -5.56 14.52 -0.62
C GLN A 48 -5.50 13.28 -1.51
N THR A 49 -5.17 13.47 -2.77
CA THR A 49 -4.83 12.39 -3.71
C THR A 49 -3.31 12.23 -3.77
N ASN A 50 -2.83 10.99 -3.78
CA ASN A 50 -1.41 10.63 -3.66
C ASN A 50 -0.81 11.15 -2.34
N ALA A 51 -1.57 10.98 -1.25
CA ALA A 51 -1.12 11.36 0.08
C ALA A 51 0.20 10.65 0.42
N THR A 52 1.21 11.43 0.77
CA THR A 52 2.53 10.93 1.21
C THR A 52 2.59 10.77 2.72
N ASN A 53 1.75 11.51 3.45
CA ASN A 53 1.55 11.38 4.88
C ASN A 53 0.10 11.02 5.14
N ILE A 54 -0.16 10.00 5.91
CA ILE A 54 -1.51 9.55 6.26
C ILE A 54 -1.66 9.41 7.78
N LEU A 55 -2.85 9.74 8.28
CA LEU A 55 -3.23 9.52 9.68
C LEU A 55 -3.81 8.11 9.83
N ASN A 56 -3.41 7.39 10.87
CA ASN A 56 -3.85 6.01 11.08
C ASN A 56 -5.30 5.88 11.59
N ASP A 57 -5.89 6.95 12.12
CA ASP A 57 -7.27 7.03 12.61
C ASP A 57 -8.28 7.46 11.54
N THR A 58 -7.81 7.89 10.38
CA THR A 58 -8.62 8.47 9.30
C THR A 58 -8.80 7.47 8.16
N PRO A 59 -10.01 7.39 7.56
CA PRO A 59 -10.26 6.49 6.44
C PRO A 59 -9.31 6.71 5.25
N LEU A 60 -8.92 5.60 4.64
CA LEU A 60 -7.99 5.55 3.53
C LEU A 60 -8.59 4.80 2.35
N THR A 61 -8.42 5.33 1.14
CA THR A 61 -8.83 4.64 -0.09
C THR A 61 -7.62 4.40 -0.98
N ILE A 62 -7.45 3.16 -1.44
CA ILE A 62 -6.47 2.82 -2.47
C ILE A 62 -7.23 2.49 -3.74
N ASN A 63 -7.02 3.29 -4.78
CA ASN A 63 -7.59 3.07 -6.11
C ASN A 63 -6.55 2.43 -7.02
N VAL A 64 -6.94 1.36 -7.70
CA VAL A 64 -6.11 0.72 -8.72
C VAL A 64 -6.88 0.73 -10.04
N LYS A 65 -6.28 1.28 -11.09
CA LYS A 65 -6.82 1.28 -12.45
C LYS A 65 -6.10 0.23 -13.28
N LEU A 66 -6.88 -0.63 -13.90
CA LEU A 66 -6.43 -1.67 -14.82
C LEU A 66 -6.68 -1.26 -16.27
N ASN A 67 -6.00 -1.88 -17.22
CA ASN A 67 -6.26 -1.66 -18.65
C ASN A 67 -7.60 -2.26 -19.11
N ARG A 68 -8.12 -3.25 -18.40
CA ARG A 68 -9.44 -3.86 -18.56
C ARG A 68 -9.99 -4.36 -17.23
N PRO A 69 -11.30 -4.66 -17.12
CA PRO A 69 -11.86 -5.32 -15.95
C PRO A 69 -11.22 -6.70 -15.69
N LEU A 70 -11.24 -7.13 -14.41
CA LEU A 70 -10.91 -8.50 -14.02
C LEU A 70 -11.99 -9.45 -14.55
N THR A 71 -11.55 -10.66 -14.95
CA THR A 71 -12.44 -11.76 -15.30
C THR A 71 -12.41 -12.82 -14.20
N GLN A 72 -13.27 -13.84 -14.33
CA GLN A 72 -13.33 -14.95 -13.39
C GLN A 72 -11.95 -15.59 -13.19
N GLY A 73 -11.57 -15.83 -11.94
CA GLY A 73 -10.27 -16.37 -11.54
C GLY A 73 -9.14 -15.35 -11.45
N GLU A 74 -9.33 -14.12 -11.94
CA GLU A 74 -8.34 -13.04 -11.80
C GLU A 74 -8.58 -12.26 -10.50
N ASN A 75 -7.50 -11.99 -9.77
CA ASN A 75 -7.52 -11.32 -8.48
C ASN A 75 -6.50 -10.18 -8.45
N LEU A 76 -6.89 -9.08 -7.83
CA LEU A 76 -6.00 -7.97 -7.50
C LEU A 76 -5.62 -8.05 -6.02
N GLU A 77 -4.33 -8.03 -5.74
CA GLU A 77 -3.76 -8.11 -4.39
C GLU A 77 -2.86 -6.93 -4.10
N ILE A 78 -2.89 -6.45 -2.86
CA ILE A 78 -2.02 -5.39 -2.33
C ILE A 78 -1.34 -5.91 -1.07
N GLY A 79 -0.02 -5.90 -1.05
CA GLY A 79 0.80 -6.15 0.13
C GLY A 79 1.32 -4.83 0.69
N PHE A 80 1.25 -4.67 2.01
CA PHE A 80 1.86 -3.55 2.73
C PHE A 80 3.18 -4.01 3.34
N TYR A 81 4.19 -3.18 3.22
CA TYR A 81 5.54 -3.45 3.69
C TYR A 81 6.02 -2.29 4.56
N ASN A 82 6.67 -2.60 5.69
CA ASN A 82 7.30 -1.60 6.55
C ASN A 82 8.66 -1.16 5.97
N ASP A 83 9.34 -0.25 6.67
CA ASP A 83 10.67 0.27 6.32
C ASP A 83 11.78 -0.78 6.38
N PHE A 84 11.57 -1.91 7.09
CA PHE A 84 12.48 -3.07 7.09
C PHE A 84 12.26 -4.02 5.89
N GLY A 85 11.22 -3.78 5.09
CA GLY A 85 10.84 -4.65 3.97
C GLY A 85 9.99 -5.85 4.39
N ASP A 86 9.52 -5.91 5.64
CA ASP A 86 8.63 -6.97 6.09
C ASP A 86 7.21 -6.72 5.59
N LYS A 87 6.57 -7.78 5.10
CA LYS A 87 5.16 -7.73 4.74
C LYS A 87 4.30 -7.75 6.00
N VAL A 88 3.69 -6.62 6.32
CA VAL A 88 2.90 -6.44 7.55
C VAL A 88 1.39 -6.67 7.36
N ALA A 89 0.89 -6.52 6.14
CA ALA A 89 -0.51 -6.79 5.81
C ALA A 89 -0.72 -7.17 4.35
N HIS A 90 -1.90 -7.71 4.09
CA HIS A 90 -2.34 -8.09 2.76
C HIS A 90 -3.85 -7.87 2.62
N ILE A 91 -4.26 -7.24 1.54
CA ILE A 91 -5.65 -7.12 1.12
C ILE A 91 -5.78 -7.57 -0.33
N GLY A 92 -6.96 -8.01 -0.73
CA GLY A 92 -7.17 -8.46 -2.10
C GLY A 92 -8.61 -8.79 -2.40
N THR A 93 -8.95 -8.83 -3.68
CA THR A 93 -10.29 -9.12 -4.16
C THR A 93 -10.71 -10.58 -3.90
N SER A 94 -9.74 -11.49 -3.73
CA SER A 94 -9.99 -12.88 -3.37
C SER A 94 -10.41 -13.08 -1.91
N LEU A 95 -10.08 -12.12 -1.02
CA LEU A 95 -10.31 -12.24 0.42
C LEU A 95 -11.72 -11.83 0.86
N LYS A 96 -12.41 -11.05 0.05
CA LYS A 96 -13.80 -10.65 0.31
C LYS A 96 -14.66 -10.87 -0.93
N PRO A 97 -15.82 -11.52 -0.80
CA PRO A 97 -16.77 -11.60 -1.89
C PRO A 97 -17.10 -10.19 -2.37
N HIS A 98 -16.90 -9.93 -3.63
CA HIS A 98 -17.32 -8.70 -4.28
C HIS A 98 -17.95 -9.06 -5.63
N PRO A 99 -18.97 -8.36 -6.08
CA PRO A 99 -19.50 -8.56 -7.43
C PRO A 99 -18.37 -8.28 -8.42
N ILE A 100 -18.23 -9.14 -9.44
CA ILE A 100 -17.34 -8.88 -10.58
C ILE A 100 -17.87 -7.59 -11.21
N ASN A 101 -17.25 -6.48 -10.85
CA ASN A 101 -17.62 -5.19 -11.41
C ASN A 101 -17.01 -5.11 -12.82
N PRO A 102 -17.80 -4.83 -13.87
CA PRO A 102 -17.28 -4.63 -15.22
C PRO A 102 -16.36 -3.40 -15.32
N CYS A 103 -16.12 -2.71 -14.23
CA CYS A 103 -15.25 -1.54 -14.16
C CYS A 103 -13.76 -1.95 -14.08
N ASN A 104 -12.93 -1.23 -14.80
CA ASN A 104 -11.49 -1.38 -14.77
C ASN A 104 -10.81 -0.61 -13.60
N LYS A 105 -11.59 -0.03 -12.70
CA LYS A 105 -11.13 0.65 -11.47
C LYS A 105 -11.63 -0.12 -10.26
N ILE A 106 -10.70 -0.51 -9.39
CA ILE A 106 -10.97 -1.20 -8.13
C ILE A 106 -10.53 -0.29 -7.00
N SER A 107 -11.41 -0.10 -6.00
CA SER A 107 -11.16 0.74 -4.83
C SER A 107 -11.19 -0.12 -3.57
N PHE A 108 -10.12 -0.07 -2.79
CA PHE A 108 -10.06 -0.66 -1.46
C PHE A 108 -10.24 0.45 -0.43
N TYR A 109 -11.26 0.32 0.38
CA TYR A 109 -11.59 1.28 1.44
C TYR A 109 -11.23 0.67 2.81
N LEU A 110 -10.39 1.37 3.55
CA LEU A 110 -10.00 1.04 4.91
C LEU A 110 -10.55 2.14 5.83
N THR A 111 -11.34 1.76 6.83
CA THR A 111 -11.92 2.72 7.81
C THR A 111 -10.86 3.35 8.70
N LYS A 112 -9.79 2.61 8.97
CA LYS A 112 -8.59 3.03 9.71
C LYS A 112 -7.38 2.29 9.15
N PHE A 113 -6.19 2.83 9.33
CA PHE A 113 -4.95 2.16 8.99
C PHE A 113 -4.25 1.71 10.28
N PRO A 114 -4.30 0.41 10.64
CA PRO A 114 -3.99 -0.06 11.98
C PRO A 114 -2.48 -0.20 12.28
N PHE A 115 -1.65 0.61 11.68
CA PHE A 115 -0.20 0.57 11.85
C PHE A 115 0.33 1.85 12.49
N PHE A 116 1.46 1.74 13.19
CA PHE A 116 2.13 2.85 13.83
C PHE A 116 2.84 3.76 12.85
N SER A 117 3.27 4.92 13.38
CA SER A 117 4.10 5.89 12.68
C SER A 117 5.40 5.25 12.19
N CYS A 118 5.47 5.08 10.89
CA CYS A 118 6.58 4.48 10.17
C CYS A 118 6.39 4.77 8.66
N ALA A 119 7.45 4.58 7.88
CA ALA A 119 7.34 4.58 6.44
C ALA A 119 6.83 3.22 5.94
N TYR A 120 5.92 3.27 4.98
CA TYR A 120 5.34 2.08 4.35
C TYR A 120 5.42 2.16 2.84
N ALA A 121 5.50 0.99 2.23
CA ALA A 121 5.35 0.82 0.79
C ALA A 121 4.24 -0.19 0.49
N ILE A 122 3.61 -0.09 -0.67
CA ILE A 122 2.71 -1.12 -1.16
C ILE A 122 3.29 -1.81 -2.40
N ASN A 123 3.09 -3.11 -2.51
CA ASN A 123 3.25 -3.85 -3.75
C ASN A 123 1.87 -4.24 -4.26
N ILE A 124 1.68 -4.18 -5.58
CA ILE A 124 0.41 -4.51 -6.21
C ILE A 124 0.65 -5.65 -7.20
N ALA A 125 -0.20 -6.68 -7.15
CA ALA A 125 -0.12 -7.82 -8.03
C ALA A 125 -1.50 -8.16 -8.62
N ILE A 126 -1.50 -8.60 -9.87
CA ILE A 126 -2.64 -9.29 -10.49
C ILE A 126 -2.26 -10.76 -10.62
N LYS A 127 -3.13 -11.63 -10.12
CA LYS A 127 -2.93 -13.08 -10.16
C LYS A 127 -4.11 -13.78 -10.82
N ARG A 128 -3.83 -14.89 -11.47
CA ARG A 128 -4.82 -15.90 -11.86
C ARG A 128 -4.35 -17.23 -11.29
N ASP A 129 -5.11 -17.79 -10.37
CA ASP A 129 -4.73 -18.96 -9.60
C ASP A 129 -3.35 -18.78 -8.93
N LEU A 130 -2.36 -19.55 -9.30
CA LEU A 130 -0.98 -19.46 -8.80
C LEU A 130 -0.06 -18.58 -9.66
N TYR A 131 -0.55 -18.08 -10.80
CA TYR A 131 0.27 -17.32 -11.75
C TYR A 131 0.15 -15.81 -11.52
N CYS A 132 1.30 -15.14 -11.42
CA CYS A 132 1.37 -13.68 -11.43
C CYS A 132 1.29 -13.18 -12.87
N ILE A 133 0.27 -12.36 -13.17
CA ILE A 133 0.05 -11.76 -14.50
C ILE A 133 0.81 -10.44 -14.61
N ASP A 134 0.71 -9.60 -13.58
CA ASP A 134 1.41 -8.33 -13.47
C ASP A 134 1.76 -8.05 -12.01
N TRP A 135 2.92 -7.44 -11.78
CA TRP A 135 3.39 -7.10 -10.45
C TRP A 135 4.19 -5.81 -10.47
N ILE A 136 3.95 -4.96 -9.49
CA ILE A 136 4.67 -3.70 -9.30
C ILE A 136 5.13 -3.61 -7.85
N SER A 137 6.43 -3.40 -7.70
CA SER A 137 7.06 -3.16 -6.40
C SER A 137 7.07 -1.67 -6.09
N ASN A 138 6.65 -1.33 -4.89
CA ASN A 138 6.70 0.01 -4.31
C ASN A 138 6.14 1.13 -5.21
N PRO A 139 4.98 0.93 -5.91
CA PRO A 139 4.40 1.99 -6.73
C PRO A 139 3.92 3.18 -5.90
N ILE A 140 3.64 2.97 -4.62
CA ILE A 140 3.23 3.99 -3.66
C ILE A 140 4.01 3.77 -2.37
N THR A 141 4.63 4.85 -1.88
CA THR A 141 5.26 4.93 -0.57
C THR A 141 4.63 6.07 0.21
N PHE A 142 4.44 5.91 1.51
CA PHE A 142 3.84 6.91 2.37
C PHE A 142 4.35 6.76 3.80
N HIS A 143 4.26 7.83 4.57
CA HIS A 143 4.53 7.83 6.01
C HIS A 143 3.21 7.82 6.77
N VAL A 144 3.11 7.01 7.81
CA VAL A 144 1.96 6.98 8.72
C VAL A 144 2.26 7.88 9.91
N GLU A 145 1.34 8.77 10.22
CA GLU A 145 1.35 9.60 11.43
C GLU A 145 0.30 9.07 12.41
N ASN A 146 0.63 9.14 13.71
CA ASN A 146 -0.28 8.69 14.74
C ASN A 146 -1.43 9.70 14.93
N GLY A 147 -2.65 9.29 14.62
CA GLY A 147 -3.88 9.95 15.02
C GLY A 147 -4.43 9.36 16.33
N ASP A 148 -5.57 9.88 16.80
CA ASP A 148 -6.27 9.33 17.97
C ASP A 148 -7.10 8.09 17.60
N PHE A 149 -6.40 6.98 17.31
CA PHE A 149 -6.99 5.75 16.78
C PHE A 149 -8.15 5.20 17.63
N TYR A 150 -8.09 5.37 18.94
CA TYR A 150 -9.11 4.89 19.88
C TYR A 150 -10.11 5.96 20.32
N HIS A 151 -9.98 7.21 19.84
CA HIS A 151 -10.78 8.37 20.25
C HIS A 151 -10.78 8.60 21.77
N SER A 152 -9.64 8.36 22.40
CA SER A 152 -9.45 8.41 23.86
C SER A 152 -8.54 9.54 24.31
N GLY A 153 -7.92 10.26 23.37
CA GLY A 153 -6.87 11.25 23.63
C GLY A 153 -5.56 10.61 24.09
N LYS A 154 -5.44 9.27 24.03
CA LYS A 154 -4.24 8.53 24.44
C LYS A 154 -3.61 7.85 23.24
N TYR A 155 -2.29 7.91 23.18
CA TYR A 155 -1.49 7.29 22.13
C TYR A 155 -0.76 6.08 22.72
N PRO A 156 -0.94 4.87 22.17
CA PRO A 156 -0.15 3.71 22.57
C PRO A 156 1.34 3.94 22.29
N ASP A 157 2.21 3.26 23.07
CA ASP A 157 3.65 3.33 22.89
C ASP A 157 4.05 2.59 21.60
N SER A 158 4.47 3.34 20.60
CA SER A 158 4.88 2.82 19.29
C SER A 158 6.08 1.86 19.34
N ASN A 159 6.92 1.95 20.38
CA ASN A 159 8.10 1.10 20.52
C ASN A 159 7.75 -0.33 20.98
N LYS A 160 6.52 -0.59 21.38
CA LYS A 160 6.11 -1.87 21.98
C LYS A 160 5.15 -2.69 21.15
N THR A 161 4.47 -2.08 20.18
CA THR A 161 3.44 -2.74 19.40
C THR A 161 3.54 -2.37 17.92
N PRO A 162 3.55 -3.36 17.00
CA PRO A 162 3.68 -3.08 15.57
C PRO A 162 2.36 -2.63 14.92
N PHE A 163 1.21 -2.88 15.56
CA PHE A 163 -0.10 -2.53 15.01
C PHE A 163 -1.15 -2.28 16.10
N LEU A 164 -2.21 -1.57 15.72
CA LEU A 164 -3.35 -1.22 16.56
C LEU A 164 -4.54 -2.13 16.24
N LEU A 165 -5.16 -2.70 17.26
CA LEU A 165 -6.40 -3.47 17.11
C LEU A 165 -7.58 -2.63 17.55
N ASP A 166 -8.58 -2.49 16.69
CA ASP A 166 -9.86 -1.91 17.08
C ASP A 166 -10.64 -2.92 17.94
N PHE A 167 -11.19 -2.50 19.09
CA PHE A 167 -11.87 -3.37 20.03
C PHE A 167 -12.99 -2.65 20.76
N LEU A 168 -13.92 -3.42 21.29
CA LEU A 168 -15.01 -2.94 22.14
C LEU A 168 -14.89 -3.55 23.54
N ILE A 169 -15.12 -2.73 24.56
CA ILE A 169 -15.30 -3.20 25.94
C ILE A 169 -16.82 -3.36 26.19
N LYS A 170 -17.25 -4.53 26.62
CA LYS A 170 -18.64 -4.85 26.93
C LYS A 170 -18.81 -5.06 28.41
#